data_8ca1ecd27eea39127925bf02c95700cb
#
_entry.id   8ca1ecd27eea39127925bf02c95700cb
#
_cell.length_a   1.000
_cell.length_b   1.000
_cell.length_c   1.000
_cell.angle_alpha   90.00
_cell.angle_beta   90.00
_cell.angle_gamma   90.00
#
_symmetry.space_group_name_H-M   'P 1'
#
loop_
_entity.id
_entity.type
_entity.pdbx_description
1 polymer ?
#
loop_
_entity_poly.entity_id
_entity_poly.type
_entity_poly.pdbx_seq_one_letter_code
_entity_poly.pdbx_strand_id
1 'polypeptide(L)'
;MSKLYPIGIQNFESLRNDGYLYVDKTRLIYQLVKTGRYYFLSRPRRFGKSLLISTLEAYYQGKKELFEGLAIEQLEKDWIKHPILHLDLNIEKYDTPESLDQILNDNLEHWESLYGTRPSEVSFSLRFAGIIQRAYEQTGQRVVILVDEYDKPMLQAIGNEELQKYYRNTLKPFYGALKSKDGCIKLGFLTGVTKFGKVSVFSDLNNLIDISMDEQYVELCGITEKEIHDNMEEDLHILADKQKMTYEEVCSELKECYDGYHFVENSIGIYNPFSLLNTFYKMKFGSYWFETGTPTYLVELLKKSNYNLQRITHEETDADVLNSIDSTSRNPIPVIYQSGYLTIKGFDKEFGTYRLGFPNREVEEGFVKYLLPFYTNIDAIESPFQIRKFVAEVRSGDYDAFFRRLQSFFADTPYELVRDLELHYQNVLFIVFKLIGFYVKAEYHTSQGRIDLVLQTDHFIYVMEFKLEGTAEEALQQINDKHYAQAFAADKRQIFKTVSYTHLTLPTTSR
;
A
#
# COMPACT_ATOMS: atom_id res chain seq x y z
N MET A 1 -18.91 1.11 -28.56
CA MET A 1 -17.87 2.13 -28.30
C MET A 1 -16.96 1.61 -27.22
N SER A 2 -15.64 1.78 -27.35
CA SER A 2 -14.73 1.39 -26.26
C SER A 2 -15.08 2.21 -25.00
N LYS A 3 -15.16 1.55 -23.86
CA LYS A 3 -15.40 2.22 -22.57
C LYS A 3 -14.29 3.22 -22.28
N LEU A 4 -14.65 4.39 -21.72
CA LEU A 4 -13.68 5.37 -21.24
C LEU A 4 -13.27 5.02 -19.80
N TYR A 5 -12.00 4.68 -19.62
CA TYR A 5 -11.46 4.37 -18.30
C TYR A 5 -10.97 5.62 -17.57
N PRO A 6 -11.38 5.87 -16.31
CA PRO A 6 -11.09 7.12 -15.58
C PRO A 6 -9.69 7.13 -14.98
N ILE A 7 -8.65 7.13 -15.82
CA ILE A 7 -7.27 7.14 -15.35
C ILE A 7 -6.93 8.50 -14.74
N GLY A 8 -6.75 8.54 -13.40
CA GLY A 8 -6.43 9.78 -12.69
C GLY A 8 -7.60 10.73 -12.44
N ILE A 9 -8.83 10.37 -12.85
CA ILE A 9 -10.03 11.17 -12.59
C ILE A 9 -10.56 10.85 -11.20
N GLN A 10 -10.62 11.87 -10.33
CA GLN A 10 -11.06 11.75 -8.95
C GLN A 10 -12.37 12.51 -8.68
N ASN A 11 -12.79 13.35 -9.60
CA ASN A 11 -14.02 14.13 -9.50
C ASN A 11 -15.20 13.33 -10.06
N PHE A 12 -16.19 13.03 -9.22
CA PHE A 12 -17.37 12.25 -9.58
C PHE A 12 -18.23 12.92 -10.65
N GLU A 13 -18.43 14.25 -10.54
CA GLU A 13 -19.22 15.02 -11.51
C GLU A 13 -18.59 14.97 -12.92
N SER A 14 -17.28 15.23 -13.01
CA SER A 14 -16.56 15.11 -14.30
C SER A 14 -16.64 13.69 -14.86
N LEU A 15 -16.44 12.68 -13.99
CA LEU A 15 -16.50 11.28 -14.38
C LEU A 15 -17.87 10.92 -14.99
N ARG A 16 -18.97 11.37 -14.39
CA ARG A 16 -20.34 11.09 -14.84
C ARG A 16 -20.68 11.89 -16.10
N ASN A 17 -20.35 13.18 -16.14
CA ASN A 17 -20.69 14.05 -17.26
C ASN A 17 -19.93 13.70 -18.54
N ASP A 18 -18.67 13.27 -18.41
CA ASP A 18 -17.82 12.90 -19.55
C ASP A 18 -18.00 11.42 -19.98
N GLY A 19 -18.88 10.67 -19.30
CA GLY A 19 -19.24 9.30 -19.68
C GLY A 19 -18.16 8.25 -19.40
N TYR A 20 -17.29 8.49 -18.40
CA TYR A 20 -16.32 7.50 -17.95
C TYR A 20 -16.99 6.34 -17.19
N LEU A 21 -16.34 5.20 -17.20
CA LEU A 21 -16.77 4.05 -16.42
C LEU A 21 -16.77 4.39 -14.91
N TYR A 22 -17.91 4.20 -14.27
CA TYR A 22 -18.06 4.25 -12.82
C TYR A 22 -18.47 2.87 -12.29
N VAL A 23 -17.64 2.25 -11.49
CA VAL A 23 -18.01 1.03 -10.76
C VAL A 23 -18.88 1.44 -9.58
N ASP A 24 -20.14 1.06 -9.60
CA ASP A 24 -21.17 1.59 -8.71
C ASP A 24 -21.02 1.11 -7.26
N LYS A 25 -20.59 2.00 -6.37
CA LYS A 25 -20.49 1.82 -4.91
C LYS A 25 -21.64 2.50 -4.14
N THR A 26 -22.59 3.09 -4.85
CA THR A 26 -23.58 4.00 -4.23
C THR A 26 -24.55 3.31 -3.28
N ARG A 27 -24.74 1.99 -3.38
CA ARG A 27 -25.48 1.22 -2.37
C ARG A 27 -24.81 1.28 -1.01
N LEU A 28 -23.49 1.10 -0.96
CA LEU A 28 -22.71 1.17 0.27
C LEU A 28 -22.64 2.61 0.80
N ILE A 29 -22.53 3.59 -0.10
CA ILE A 29 -22.58 5.01 0.25
C ILE A 29 -23.93 5.33 0.90
N TYR A 30 -25.05 4.87 0.33
CA TYR A 30 -26.37 5.07 0.93
C TYR A 30 -26.47 4.46 2.33
N GLN A 31 -26.01 3.23 2.51
CA GLN A 31 -25.95 2.59 3.83
C GLN A 31 -25.14 3.45 4.82
N LEU A 32 -23.95 3.88 4.43
CA LEU A 32 -23.05 4.69 5.27
C LEU A 32 -23.74 6.00 5.72
N VAL A 33 -24.35 6.75 4.82
CA VAL A 33 -24.96 8.06 5.13
C VAL A 33 -26.24 7.94 5.97
N LYS A 34 -26.87 6.73 6.01
CA LYS A 34 -28.08 6.47 6.80
C LYS A 34 -27.81 5.83 8.17
N THR A 35 -26.65 5.19 8.38
CA THR A 35 -26.39 4.38 9.59
C THR A 35 -25.56 5.08 10.66
N GLY A 36 -24.70 6.02 10.29
CA GLY A 36 -23.86 6.72 11.27
C GLY A 36 -23.59 8.18 10.91
N ARG A 37 -22.68 8.81 11.65
CA ARG A 37 -22.39 10.22 11.48
C ARG A 37 -20.92 10.56 11.32
N TYR A 38 -20.04 9.90 12.04
CA TYR A 38 -18.60 10.16 11.98
C TYR A 38 -17.87 8.90 11.57
N TYR A 39 -17.19 8.98 10.44
CA TYR A 39 -16.49 7.84 9.89
C TYR A 39 -15.04 8.17 9.56
N PHE A 40 -14.20 7.18 9.76
CA PHE A 40 -12.82 7.17 9.35
C PHE A 40 -12.55 5.99 8.42
N LEU A 41 -11.89 6.25 7.28
CA LEU A 41 -11.50 5.22 6.32
C LEU A 41 -10.03 5.37 5.93
N SER A 42 -9.23 4.35 6.24
CA SER A 42 -7.88 4.20 5.71
C SER A 42 -7.89 3.18 4.57
N ARG A 43 -7.30 3.55 3.44
CA ARG A 43 -7.04 2.67 2.29
C ARG A 43 -5.72 3.05 1.64
N PRO A 44 -5.00 2.13 1.00
CA PRO A 44 -3.81 2.47 0.24
C PRO A 44 -4.07 3.56 -0.78
N ARG A 45 -3.02 4.24 -1.21
CA ARG A 45 -3.14 5.23 -2.29
C ARG A 45 -3.70 4.59 -3.56
N ARG A 46 -4.42 5.38 -4.38
CA ARG A 46 -5.02 4.96 -5.65
C ARG A 46 -6.17 3.94 -5.52
N PHE A 47 -6.76 3.78 -4.34
CA PHE A 47 -7.94 2.92 -4.10
C PHE A 47 -9.29 3.62 -4.30
N GLY A 48 -9.32 4.90 -4.71
CA GLY A 48 -10.56 5.63 -4.98
C GLY A 48 -11.12 6.40 -3.80
N LYS A 49 -10.32 6.69 -2.74
CA LYS A 49 -10.76 7.51 -1.59
C LYS A 49 -11.27 8.89 -2.00
N SER A 50 -10.49 9.62 -2.80
CA SER A 50 -10.87 10.97 -3.26
C SER A 50 -12.12 10.94 -4.17
N LEU A 51 -12.31 9.88 -4.97
CA LEU A 51 -13.54 9.68 -5.73
C LEU A 51 -14.73 9.44 -4.80
N LEU A 52 -14.56 8.67 -3.72
CA LEU A 52 -15.59 8.48 -2.69
C LEU A 52 -15.96 9.81 -2.00
N ILE A 53 -14.98 10.61 -1.62
CA ILE A 53 -15.18 11.97 -1.07
C ILE A 53 -15.99 12.82 -2.07
N SER A 54 -15.57 12.86 -3.34
CA SER A 54 -16.28 13.61 -4.39
C SER A 54 -17.70 13.10 -4.64
N THR A 55 -17.93 11.78 -4.52
CA THR A 55 -19.28 11.19 -4.63
C THR A 55 -20.17 11.61 -3.46
N LEU A 56 -19.63 11.59 -2.24
CA LEU A 56 -20.34 12.09 -1.04
C LEU A 56 -20.66 13.58 -1.16
N GLU A 57 -19.72 14.37 -1.70
CA GLU A 57 -19.92 15.79 -1.94
C GLU A 57 -21.08 16.02 -2.93
N ALA A 58 -21.09 15.36 -4.08
CA ALA A 58 -22.16 15.44 -5.07
C ALA A 58 -23.51 15.00 -4.48
N TYR A 59 -23.54 13.94 -3.65
CA TYR A 59 -24.74 13.47 -2.97
C TYR A 59 -25.32 14.54 -2.05
N TYR A 60 -24.49 15.15 -1.20
CA TYR A 60 -24.94 16.19 -0.26
C TYR A 60 -25.15 17.57 -0.91
N GLN A 61 -24.64 17.79 -2.12
CA GLN A 61 -25.03 18.91 -2.96
C GLN A 61 -26.43 18.73 -3.59
N GLY A 62 -27.03 17.53 -3.47
CA GLY A 62 -28.33 17.20 -4.02
C GLY A 62 -28.32 17.09 -5.56
N LYS A 63 -27.18 16.75 -6.16
CA LYS A 63 -26.99 16.60 -7.62
C LYS A 63 -27.55 15.26 -8.12
N LYS A 64 -28.86 15.08 -7.99
CA LYS A 64 -29.54 13.82 -8.32
C LYS A 64 -29.22 13.30 -9.72
N GLU A 65 -29.09 14.19 -10.68
CA GLU A 65 -28.81 13.88 -12.09
C GLU A 65 -27.51 13.09 -12.30
N LEU A 66 -26.51 13.27 -11.44
CA LEU A 66 -25.26 12.52 -11.51
C LEU A 66 -25.39 11.05 -11.08
N PHE A 67 -26.45 10.74 -10.37
CA PHE A 67 -26.70 9.39 -9.82
C PHE A 67 -27.72 8.59 -10.65
N GLU A 68 -28.15 9.12 -11.78
CA GLU A 68 -29.05 8.42 -12.71
C GLU A 68 -28.44 7.07 -13.15
N GLY A 69 -29.24 6.01 -13.06
CA GLY A 69 -28.83 4.64 -13.38
C GLY A 69 -27.96 3.95 -12.31
N LEU A 70 -27.64 4.61 -11.17
CA LEU A 70 -26.91 4.03 -10.07
C LEU A 70 -27.85 3.49 -8.98
N ALA A 71 -27.38 2.55 -8.17
CA ALA A 71 -28.18 1.89 -7.15
C ALA A 71 -28.85 2.87 -6.16
N ILE A 72 -28.21 3.96 -5.81
CA ILE A 72 -28.71 4.97 -4.87
C ILE A 72 -29.97 5.71 -5.41
N GLU A 73 -30.14 5.79 -6.71
CA GLU A 73 -31.30 6.47 -7.32
C GLU A 73 -32.61 5.83 -6.85
N GLN A 74 -32.63 4.52 -6.70
CA GLN A 74 -33.82 3.77 -6.23
C GLN A 74 -33.99 3.85 -4.72
N LEU A 75 -32.95 4.13 -3.98
CA LEU A 75 -32.91 4.12 -2.51
C LEU A 75 -33.18 5.50 -1.91
N GLU A 76 -32.58 6.57 -2.50
CA GLU A 76 -32.72 7.94 -1.98
C GLU A 76 -33.92 8.65 -2.63
N LYS A 77 -34.74 9.30 -1.80
CA LYS A 77 -35.96 10.00 -2.25
C LYS A 77 -35.86 11.53 -2.07
N ASP A 78 -35.15 11.98 -1.04
CA ASP A 78 -35.25 13.36 -0.60
C ASP A 78 -34.20 14.31 -1.22
N TRP A 79 -33.01 13.81 -1.54
CA TRP A 79 -31.89 14.55 -2.14
C TRP A 79 -31.65 15.92 -1.52
N ILE A 80 -31.62 15.95 -0.17
CA ILE A 80 -31.50 17.18 0.62
C ILE A 80 -30.10 17.79 0.46
N LYS A 81 -30.08 19.10 0.15
CA LYS A 81 -28.83 19.86 0.08
C LYS A 81 -28.34 20.23 1.48
N HIS A 82 -27.06 20.03 1.70
CA HIS A 82 -26.38 20.39 2.95
C HIS A 82 -25.19 21.34 2.66
N PRO A 83 -24.85 22.27 3.58
CA PRO A 83 -23.57 22.97 3.48
C PRO A 83 -22.43 21.98 3.67
N ILE A 84 -21.39 22.11 2.82
CA ILE A 84 -20.25 21.20 2.79
C ILE A 84 -18.97 21.99 3.10
N LEU A 85 -18.18 21.49 4.04
CA LEU A 85 -16.83 21.96 4.32
C LEU A 85 -15.87 20.83 3.93
N HIS A 86 -15.23 20.96 2.78
CA HIS A 86 -14.29 19.97 2.22
C HIS A 86 -12.86 20.48 2.43
N LEU A 87 -12.07 19.73 3.19
CA LEU A 87 -10.66 19.97 3.46
C LEU A 87 -9.82 18.89 2.76
N ASP A 88 -9.11 19.26 1.72
CA ASP A 88 -8.13 18.40 1.05
C ASP A 88 -6.71 18.78 1.52
N LEU A 89 -6.07 17.88 2.27
CA LEU A 89 -4.69 18.05 2.74
C LEU A 89 -3.65 17.53 1.74
N ASN A 90 -4.04 17.12 0.53
CA ASN A 90 -3.13 16.60 -0.49
C ASN A 90 -2.45 17.69 -1.33
N ILE A 91 -2.80 18.95 -1.15
CA ILE A 91 -2.41 20.06 -2.05
C ILE A 91 -0.95 20.47 -1.84
N GLU A 92 -0.43 20.41 -0.58
CA GLU A 92 0.85 21.02 -0.19
C GLU A 92 1.92 20.00 0.20
N LYS A 93 3.17 20.47 0.26
CA LYS A 93 4.31 19.76 0.85
C LYS A 93 4.48 20.22 2.29
N TYR A 94 4.45 19.28 3.21
CA TYR A 94 4.47 19.55 4.66
C TYR A 94 5.89 19.39 5.22
N ASP A 95 6.76 20.37 5.00
CA ASP A 95 8.15 20.38 5.47
C ASP A 95 8.44 21.52 6.49
N THR A 96 7.51 22.46 6.67
CA THR A 96 7.58 23.50 7.69
C THR A 96 6.24 23.68 8.44
N PRO A 97 6.21 24.28 9.65
CA PRO A 97 4.97 24.58 10.36
C PRO A 97 3.97 25.39 9.52
N GLU A 98 4.49 26.38 8.79
CA GLU A 98 3.71 27.32 7.98
C GLU A 98 2.93 26.63 6.86
N SER A 99 3.41 25.50 6.35
CA SER A 99 2.75 24.73 5.27
C SER A 99 1.35 24.27 5.70
N LEU A 100 1.21 23.75 6.93
CA LEU A 100 -0.11 23.36 7.47
C LEU A 100 -0.97 24.59 7.79
N ASP A 101 -0.38 25.60 8.40
CA ASP A 101 -1.09 26.82 8.79
C ASP A 101 -1.68 27.53 7.58
N GLN A 102 -0.95 27.60 6.47
CA GLN A 102 -1.41 28.20 5.22
C GLN A 102 -2.63 27.47 4.67
N ILE A 103 -2.57 26.14 4.55
CA ILE A 103 -3.69 25.34 4.03
C ILE A 103 -4.94 25.47 4.89
N LEU A 104 -4.77 25.43 6.23
CA LEU A 104 -5.90 25.62 7.14
C LEU A 104 -6.47 27.04 7.02
N ASN A 105 -5.59 28.04 6.93
CA ASN A 105 -6.02 29.44 6.80
C ASN A 105 -6.78 29.69 5.49
N ASP A 106 -6.25 29.22 4.36
CA ASP A 106 -6.87 29.40 3.03
C ASP A 106 -8.28 28.77 2.98
N ASN A 107 -8.45 27.56 3.54
CA ASN A 107 -9.75 26.92 3.61
C ASN A 107 -10.72 27.69 4.56
N LEU A 108 -10.23 28.12 5.72
CA LEU A 108 -11.03 28.88 6.66
C LEU A 108 -11.46 30.22 6.06
N GLU A 109 -10.58 30.97 5.42
CA GLU A 109 -10.91 32.23 4.73
C GLU A 109 -11.95 32.03 3.62
N HIS A 110 -11.82 30.96 2.85
CA HIS A 110 -12.83 30.60 1.85
C HIS A 110 -14.20 30.36 2.50
N TRP A 111 -14.29 29.55 3.55
CA TRP A 111 -15.56 29.30 4.22
C TRP A 111 -16.09 30.52 4.99
N GLU A 112 -15.22 31.36 5.54
CA GLU A 112 -15.58 32.65 6.16
C GLU A 112 -16.17 33.62 5.14
N SER A 113 -15.68 33.61 3.89
CA SER A 113 -16.27 34.40 2.81
C SER A 113 -17.72 34.01 2.52
N LEU A 114 -18.09 32.74 2.75
CA LEU A 114 -19.44 32.20 2.57
C LEU A 114 -20.33 32.41 3.78
N TYR A 115 -19.82 32.20 4.99
CA TYR A 115 -20.61 32.14 6.22
C TYR A 115 -20.31 33.24 7.22
N GLY A 116 -19.34 34.12 6.94
CA GLY A 116 -18.93 35.23 7.79
C GLY A 116 -17.93 34.87 8.89
N THR A 117 -17.51 35.89 9.64
CA THR A 117 -16.51 35.81 10.71
C THR A 117 -17.00 36.44 12.00
N ARG A 118 -16.32 36.15 13.13
CA ARG A 118 -16.48 36.87 14.41
C ARG A 118 -15.12 37.29 14.96
N PRO A 119 -14.94 38.52 15.49
CA PRO A 119 -13.65 38.96 16.01
C PRO A 119 -13.06 38.13 17.16
N SER A 120 -13.88 37.36 17.87
CA SER A 120 -13.44 36.45 18.93
C SER A 120 -12.85 35.11 18.43
N GLU A 121 -12.97 34.82 17.15
CA GLU A 121 -12.50 33.57 16.53
C GLU A 121 -11.03 33.73 16.10
N VAL A 122 -10.11 33.73 17.09
CA VAL A 122 -8.68 34.02 16.86
C VAL A 122 -7.80 32.81 16.57
N SER A 123 -8.31 31.60 16.71
CA SER A 123 -7.58 30.37 16.42
C SER A 123 -8.26 29.55 15.34
N PHE A 124 -7.52 28.67 14.65
CA PHE A 124 -8.07 27.77 13.62
C PHE A 124 -9.29 26.98 14.13
N SER A 125 -9.21 26.44 15.35
CA SER A 125 -10.30 25.69 15.96
C SER A 125 -11.54 26.52 16.24
N LEU A 126 -11.38 27.77 16.73
CA LEU A 126 -12.51 28.68 17.00
C LEU A 126 -13.14 29.16 15.69
N ARG A 127 -12.34 29.51 14.68
CA ARG A 127 -12.81 29.87 13.35
C ARG A 127 -13.63 28.74 12.75
N PHE A 128 -13.09 27.50 12.75
CA PHE A 128 -13.77 26.32 12.21
C PHE A 128 -15.09 26.02 12.94
N ALA A 129 -15.08 26.05 14.28
CA ALA A 129 -16.29 25.86 15.06
C ALA A 129 -17.35 26.98 14.81
N GLY A 130 -16.92 28.23 14.64
CA GLY A 130 -17.78 29.33 14.28
C GLY A 130 -18.41 29.23 12.90
N ILE A 131 -17.62 28.77 11.89
CA ILE A 131 -18.08 28.50 10.53
C ILE A 131 -19.16 27.39 10.53
N ILE A 132 -18.92 26.28 11.22
CA ILE A 132 -19.91 25.18 11.34
C ILE A 132 -21.23 25.70 11.92
N GLN A 133 -21.15 26.47 12.97
CA GLN A 133 -22.34 27.04 13.63
C GLN A 133 -23.12 27.94 12.67
N ARG A 134 -22.45 28.91 12.03
CA ARG A 134 -23.09 29.87 11.13
C ARG A 134 -23.63 29.21 9.84
N ALA A 135 -22.91 28.26 9.28
CA ALA A 135 -23.40 27.50 8.13
C ALA A 135 -24.71 26.78 8.46
N TYR A 136 -24.81 26.16 9.64
CA TYR A 136 -26.05 25.56 10.13
C TYR A 136 -27.17 26.62 10.35
N GLU A 137 -26.87 27.70 11.01
CA GLU A 137 -27.86 28.77 11.33
C GLU A 137 -28.41 29.43 10.05
N GLN A 138 -27.54 29.66 9.06
CA GLN A 138 -27.94 30.35 7.83
C GLN A 138 -28.75 29.47 6.88
N THR A 139 -28.40 28.16 6.81
CA THR A 139 -29.03 27.23 5.89
C THR A 139 -30.20 26.41 6.48
N GLY A 140 -30.29 26.37 7.80
CA GLY A 140 -31.18 25.45 8.51
C GLY A 140 -30.86 23.99 8.35
N GLN A 141 -29.76 23.67 7.65
CA GLN A 141 -29.30 22.32 7.35
C GLN A 141 -28.00 22.02 8.10
N ARG A 142 -27.88 20.80 8.64
CA ARG A 142 -26.64 20.35 9.29
C ARG A 142 -25.50 20.26 8.28
N VAL A 143 -24.31 20.60 8.74
CA VAL A 143 -23.08 20.68 7.93
C VAL A 143 -22.50 19.30 7.65
N VAL A 144 -22.01 19.09 6.46
CA VAL A 144 -21.21 17.92 6.07
C VAL A 144 -19.74 18.34 6.06
N ILE A 145 -18.90 17.56 6.73
CA ILE A 145 -17.45 17.79 6.82
C ILE A 145 -16.76 16.61 6.14
N LEU A 146 -16.00 16.90 5.08
CA LEU A 146 -15.23 15.94 4.30
C LEU A 146 -13.75 16.28 4.44
N VAL A 147 -12.92 15.30 4.83
CA VAL A 147 -11.47 15.49 4.95
C VAL A 147 -10.77 14.41 4.14
N ASP A 148 -10.00 14.81 3.14
CA ASP A 148 -9.16 13.90 2.36
C ASP A 148 -7.69 13.99 2.78
N GLU A 149 -7.01 12.82 2.84
CA GLU A 149 -5.58 12.65 3.17
C GLU A 149 -5.18 13.32 4.52
N TYR A 150 -6.00 13.12 5.58
CA TYR A 150 -5.81 13.73 6.89
C TYR A 150 -4.43 13.51 7.50
N ASP A 151 -3.79 12.39 7.16
CA ASP A 151 -2.52 11.93 7.71
C ASP A 151 -1.29 12.44 6.93
N LYS A 152 -1.47 13.06 5.77
CA LYS A 152 -0.38 13.52 4.93
C LYS A 152 0.60 14.48 5.64
N PRO A 153 0.15 15.49 6.43
CA PRO A 153 1.07 16.34 7.18
C PRO A 153 1.94 15.53 8.15
N MET A 154 1.33 14.60 8.87
CA MET A 154 2.02 13.77 9.85
C MET A 154 2.99 12.79 9.21
N LEU A 155 2.62 12.19 8.06
CA LEU A 155 3.46 11.26 7.30
C LEU A 155 4.70 11.94 6.73
N GLN A 156 4.56 13.15 6.18
CA GLN A 156 5.70 13.88 5.62
C GLN A 156 6.65 14.42 6.69
N ALA A 157 6.16 14.60 7.91
CA ALA A 157 6.99 14.99 9.05
C ALA A 157 7.68 13.81 9.75
N ILE A 158 7.58 12.56 9.22
CA ILE A 158 8.28 11.41 9.80
C ILE A 158 9.80 11.66 9.80
N GLY A 159 10.41 11.49 10.97
CA GLY A 159 11.82 11.78 11.20
C GLY A 159 12.11 13.20 11.73
N ASN A 160 11.10 14.06 11.83
CA ASN A 160 11.17 15.39 12.45
C ASN A 160 10.16 15.50 13.60
N GLU A 161 10.60 15.17 14.82
CA GLU A 161 9.73 15.10 16.01
C GLU A 161 9.11 16.46 16.38
N GLU A 162 9.84 17.55 16.18
CA GLU A 162 9.35 18.90 16.49
C GLU A 162 8.20 19.28 15.54
N LEU A 163 8.36 19.02 14.25
CA LEU A 163 7.35 19.28 13.24
C LEU A 163 6.10 18.40 13.46
N GLN A 164 6.28 17.11 13.77
CA GLN A 164 5.17 16.22 14.13
C GLN A 164 4.40 16.71 15.34
N LYS A 165 5.12 17.18 16.37
CA LYS A 165 4.50 17.75 17.58
C LYS A 165 3.70 19.01 17.24
N TYR A 166 4.24 19.87 16.38
CA TYR A 166 3.55 21.07 15.92
C TYR A 166 2.24 20.71 15.20
N TYR A 167 2.30 19.86 14.20
CA TYR A 167 1.12 19.45 13.43
C TYR A 167 0.06 18.78 14.30
N ARG A 168 0.47 17.92 15.22
CA ARG A 168 -0.45 17.29 16.19
C ARG A 168 -1.16 18.34 17.05
N ASN A 169 -0.42 19.31 17.56
CA ASN A 169 -0.96 20.36 18.43
C ASN A 169 -1.90 21.31 17.66
N THR A 170 -1.72 21.47 16.36
CA THR A 170 -2.59 22.26 15.48
C THR A 170 -3.84 21.48 15.08
N LEU A 171 -3.69 20.23 14.62
CA LEU A 171 -4.80 19.41 14.10
C LEU A 171 -5.74 18.91 15.21
N LYS A 172 -5.22 18.54 16.38
CA LYS A 172 -6.04 18.01 17.48
C LYS A 172 -7.17 18.97 17.91
N PRO A 173 -6.89 20.24 18.27
CA PRO A 173 -7.96 21.19 18.60
C PRO A 173 -8.81 21.57 17.38
N PHE A 174 -8.25 21.58 16.17
CA PHE A 174 -9.01 21.84 14.95
C PHE A 174 -10.12 20.80 14.76
N TYR A 175 -9.79 19.50 14.78
CA TYR A 175 -10.79 18.45 14.70
C TYR A 175 -11.67 18.33 15.97
N GLY A 176 -11.24 18.84 17.11
CA GLY A 176 -12.05 18.95 18.32
C GLY A 176 -13.34 19.76 18.11
N ALA A 177 -13.37 20.64 17.10
CA ALA A 177 -14.57 21.36 16.69
C ALA A 177 -15.72 20.42 16.28
N LEU A 178 -15.43 19.23 15.71
CA LEU A 178 -16.45 18.25 15.32
C LEU A 178 -17.25 17.79 16.53
N LYS A 179 -16.59 17.55 17.66
CA LYS A 179 -17.27 17.15 18.90
C LYS A 179 -18.05 18.30 19.52
N SER A 180 -17.45 19.49 19.58
CA SER A 180 -18.08 20.65 20.19
C SER A 180 -19.31 21.16 19.43
N LYS A 181 -19.40 20.86 18.13
CA LYS A 181 -20.49 21.25 17.21
C LYS A 181 -21.33 20.06 16.72
N ASP A 182 -21.34 18.94 17.45
CA ASP A 182 -22.07 17.71 17.07
C ASP A 182 -23.52 17.96 16.64
N GLY A 183 -24.25 18.84 17.34
CA GLY A 183 -25.63 19.18 17.00
C GLY A 183 -25.81 19.83 15.61
N CYS A 184 -24.77 20.47 15.09
CA CYS A 184 -24.76 21.16 13.80
C CYS A 184 -24.24 20.30 12.64
N ILE A 185 -23.73 19.08 12.91
CA ILE A 185 -23.08 18.25 11.91
C ILE A 185 -24.00 17.10 11.45
N LYS A 186 -24.12 16.92 10.15
CA LYS A 186 -24.84 15.81 9.49
C LYS A 186 -23.95 14.61 9.33
N LEU A 187 -22.72 14.83 8.79
CA LEU A 187 -21.71 13.80 8.54
C LEU A 187 -20.33 14.42 8.72
N GLY A 188 -19.43 13.68 9.33
CA GLY A 188 -17.98 13.88 9.29
C GLY A 188 -17.34 12.64 8.69
N PHE A 189 -16.70 12.77 7.52
CA PHE A 189 -16.04 11.65 6.84
C PHE A 189 -14.58 12.00 6.57
N LEU A 190 -13.67 11.22 7.16
CA LEU A 190 -12.24 11.47 7.10
C LEU A 190 -11.55 10.29 6.40
N THR A 191 -10.70 10.60 5.43
CA THR A 191 -9.88 9.59 4.74
C THR A 191 -8.39 9.82 4.91
N GLY A 192 -7.63 8.74 4.83
CA GLY A 192 -6.17 8.77 4.79
C GLY A 192 -5.58 7.48 4.22
N VAL A 193 -4.27 7.49 4.05
CA VAL A 193 -3.52 6.27 3.71
C VAL A 193 -3.29 5.44 4.96
N THR A 194 -2.91 6.10 6.05
CA THR A 194 -2.54 5.43 7.30
C THR A 194 -3.40 5.91 8.47
N LYS A 195 -3.26 5.22 9.60
CA LYS A 195 -3.84 5.65 10.89
C LYS A 195 -2.84 6.49 11.70
N PHE A 196 -1.83 7.05 11.05
CA PHE A 196 -0.76 7.81 11.69
C PHE A 196 -1.32 9.04 12.43
N GLY A 197 -1.00 9.10 13.71
CA GLY A 197 -1.53 10.16 14.56
C GLY A 197 -3.03 10.05 14.90
N LYS A 198 -3.76 9.03 14.39
CA LYS A 198 -5.20 8.85 14.67
C LYS A 198 -5.49 8.90 16.16
N VAL A 199 -4.75 8.13 16.96
CA VAL A 199 -4.94 8.10 18.42
C VAL A 199 -4.63 9.45 19.06
N SER A 200 -3.60 10.15 18.57
CA SER A 200 -3.17 11.43 19.17
C SER A 200 -3.94 12.64 18.66
N VAL A 201 -4.38 12.63 17.40
CA VAL A 201 -5.15 13.74 16.78
C VAL A 201 -6.64 13.64 17.09
N PHE A 202 -7.17 12.41 17.10
CA PHE A 202 -8.61 12.17 17.32
C PHE A 202 -8.93 11.61 18.72
N SER A 203 -8.01 11.67 19.68
CA SER A 203 -8.24 11.17 21.05
C SER A 203 -9.51 11.72 21.71
N ASP A 204 -9.93 12.90 21.30
CA ASP A 204 -11.12 13.57 21.85
C ASP A 204 -12.40 13.26 21.05
N LEU A 205 -12.29 12.57 19.89
CA LEU A 205 -13.41 12.15 19.02
C LEU A 205 -13.78 10.69 19.26
N ASN A 206 -14.36 10.40 20.43
CA ASN A 206 -14.72 9.01 20.82
C ASN A 206 -15.85 8.40 19.96
N ASN A 207 -16.53 9.21 19.16
CA ASN A 207 -17.65 8.85 18.29
C ASN A 207 -17.21 8.58 16.83
N LEU A 208 -15.92 8.61 16.54
CA LEU A 208 -15.38 8.33 15.20
C LEU A 208 -15.33 6.83 14.97
N ILE A 209 -16.17 6.33 14.04
CA ILE A 209 -16.26 4.93 13.65
C ILE A 209 -15.18 4.64 12.61
N ASP A 210 -14.24 3.78 12.93
CA ASP A 210 -13.23 3.31 11.99
C ASP A 210 -13.80 2.14 11.15
N ILE A 211 -14.07 2.41 9.89
CA ILE A 211 -14.60 1.42 8.94
C ILE A 211 -13.50 0.77 8.08
N SER A 212 -12.24 1.00 8.41
CA SER A 212 -11.11 0.47 7.61
C SER A 212 -11.02 -1.06 7.65
N MET A 213 -11.44 -1.67 8.77
CA MET A 213 -11.47 -3.13 8.97
C MET A 213 -12.90 -3.62 9.26
N ASP A 214 -13.92 -2.97 8.69
CA ASP A 214 -15.32 -3.34 8.84
C ASP A 214 -15.76 -4.15 7.62
N GLU A 215 -16.27 -5.38 7.85
CA GLU A 215 -16.74 -6.30 6.80
C GLU A 215 -17.79 -5.67 5.89
N GLN A 216 -18.64 -4.79 6.42
CA GLN A 216 -19.71 -4.14 5.65
C GLN A 216 -19.17 -3.15 4.61
N TYR A 217 -17.93 -2.65 4.79
CA TYR A 217 -17.35 -1.60 3.94
C TYR A 217 -16.06 -2.02 3.22
N VAL A 218 -15.78 -3.34 3.15
CA VAL A 218 -14.61 -3.89 2.44
C VAL A 218 -14.60 -3.44 0.98
N GLU A 219 -15.76 -3.47 0.33
CA GLU A 219 -15.95 -3.17 -1.09
C GLU A 219 -16.15 -1.68 -1.39
N LEU A 220 -16.17 -0.80 -0.37
CA LEU A 220 -16.45 0.64 -0.55
C LEU A 220 -15.40 1.33 -1.44
N CYS A 221 -14.16 0.87 -1.39
CA CYS A 221 -13.06 1.30 -2.24
C CYS A 221 -12.39 0.08 -2.87
N GLY A 222 -11.90 0.23 -4.09
CA GLY A 222 -11.32 -0.86 -4.86
C GLY A 222 -12.34 -1.51 -5.81
N ILE A 223 -11.95 -2.58 -6.47
CA ILE A 223 -12.79 -3.30 -7.44
C ILE A 223 -12.77 -4.80 -7.08
N THR A 224 -13.93 -5.44 -7.07
CA THR A 224 -14.07 -6.89 -6.84
C THR A 224 -14.01 -7.65 -8.15
N GLU A 225 -13.69 -8.96 -8.10
CA GLU A 225 -13.73 -9.84 -9.28
C GLU A 225 -15.10 -9.82 -9.95
N LYS A 226 -16.17 -9.86 -9.15
CA LYS A 226 -17.54 -9.74 -9.66
C LYS A 226 -17.77 -8.44 -10.44
N GLU A 227 -17.30 -7.32 -9.92
CA GLU A 227 -17.45 -6.02 -10.59
C GLU A 227 -16.64 -5.92 -11.89
N ILE A 228 -15.52 -6.65 -12.01
CA ILE A 228 -14.80 -6.78 -13.29
C ILE A 228 -15.69 -7.45 -14.32
N HIS A 229 -16.28 -8.59 -13.99
CA HIS A 229 -17.18 -9.31 -14.90
C HIS A 229 -18.43 -8.49 -15.24
N ASP A 230 -19.03 -7.83 -14.25
CA ASP A 230 -20.24 -7.02 -14.45
C ASP A 230 -19.97 -5.79 -15.36
N ASN A 231 -18.78 -5.23 -15.34
CA ASN A 231 -18.48 -3.96 -15.98
C ASN A 231 -17.47 -4.03 -17.15
N MET A 232 -16.62 -5.06 -17.22
CA MET A 232 -15.45 -5.10 -18.13
C MET A 232 -15.36 -6.42 -18.91
N GLU A 233 -16.43 -7.21 -18.99
CA GLU A 233 -16.44 -8.54 -19.61
C GLU A 233 -15.97 -8.52 -21.06
N GLU A 234 -16.48 -7.58 -21.88
CA GLU A 234 -16.05 -7.44 -23.27
C GLU A 234 -14.56 -7.08 -23.38
N ASP A 235 -14.07 -6.24 -22.46
CA ASP A 235 -12.67 -5.81 -22.45
C ASP A 235 -11.72 -6.92 -22.00
N LEU A 236 -12.20 -7.89 -21.17
CA LEU A 236 -11.44 -9.11 -20.87
C LEU A 236 -11.16 -9.94 -22.12
N HIS A 237 -12.15 -10.14 -22.98
CA HIS A 237 -11.97 -10.85 -24.26
C HIS A 237 -11.02 -10.09 -25.20
N ILE A 238 -11.13 -8.77 -25.29
CA ILE A 238 -10.21 -7.94 -26.10
C ILE A 238 -8.78 -8.01 -25.56
N LEU A 239 -8.62 -8.01 -24.24
CA LEU A 239 -7.31 -8.15 -23.59
C LEU A 239 -6.69 -9.52 -23.88
N ALA A 240 -7.50 -10.60 -23.83
CA ALA A 240 -7.07 -11.96 -24.15
C ALA A 240 -6.53 -12.05 -25.59
N ASP A 241 -7.28 -11.54 -26.54
CA ASP A 241 -6.87 -11.52 -27.96
C ASP A 241 -5.56 -10.73 -28.16
N LYS A 242 -5.45 -9.54 -27.56
CA LYS A 242 -4.26 -8.70 -27.69
C LYS A 242 -3.01 -9.29 -27.05
N GLN A 243 -3.19 -9.96 -25.91
CA GLN A 243 -2.08 -10.61 -25.18
C GLN A 243 -1.76 -12.01 -25.73
N LYS A 244 -2.59 -12.55 -26.66
CA LYS A 244 -2.51 -13.92 -27.18
C LYS A 244 -2.61 -14.96 -26.06
N MET A 245 -3.51 -14.74 -25.15
CA MET A 245 -3.82 -15.58 -24.00
C MET A 245 -5.26 -16.08 -24.13
N THR A 246 -5.59 -17.18 -23.44
CA THR A 246 -6.99 -17.57 -23.26
C THR A 246 -7.67 -16.63 -22.26
N TYR A 247 -8.99 -16.67 -22.24
CA TYR A 247 -9.79 -15.90 -21.28
C TYR A 247 -9.42 -16.25 -19.83
N GLU A 248 -9.27 -17.55 -19.53
CA GLU A 248 -8.92 -18.06 -18.21
C GLU A 248 -7.51 -17.62 -17.79
N GLU A 249 -6.56 -17.63 -18.73
CA GLU A 249 -5.19 -17.15 -18.48
C GLU A 249 -5.20 -15.64 -18.16
N VAL A 250 -5.99 -14.82 -18.85
CA VAL A 250 -6.11 -13.39 -18.56
C VAL A 250 -6.72 -13.15 -17.19
N CYS A 251 -7.80 -13.85 -16.83
CA CYS A 251 -8.42 -13.74 -15.51
C CYS A 251 -7.44 -14.14 -14.39
N SER A 252 -6.70 -15.24 -14.60
CA SER A 252 -5.66 -15.71 -13.67
C SER A 252 -4.53 -14.68 -13.51
N GLU A 253 -4.05 -14.13 -14.63
CA GLU A 253 -2.96 -13.14 -14.63
C GLU A 253 -3.40 -11.82 -13.98
N LEU A 254 -4.63 -11.34 -14.22
CA LEU A 254 -5.20 -10.18 -13.54
C LEU A 254 -5.25 -10.39 -12.03
N LYS A 255 -5.69 -11.59 -11.61
CA LYS A 255 -5.78 -11.95 -10.20
C LYS A 255 -4.41 -12.00 -9.54
N GLU A 256 -3.45 -12.65 -10.17
CA GLU A 256 -2.09 -12.75 -9.66
C GLU A 256 -1.40 -11.38 -9.57
N CYS A 257 -1.65 -10.51 -10.57
CA CYS A 257 -1.00 -9.20 -10.65
C CYS A 257 -1.61 -8.14 -9.74
N TYR A 258 -2.95 -8.09 -9.58
CA TYR A 258 -3.61 -6.90 -9.05
C TYR A 258 -4.65 -7.15 -7.96
N ASP A 259 -5.06 -8.42 -7.73
CA ASP A 259 -5.96 -8.81 -6.65
C ASP A 259 -5.20 -8.97 -5.31
N GLY A 260 -5.92 -9.47 -4.32
CA GLY A 260 -5.36 -10.00 -3.07
C GLY A 260 -5.22 -9.01 -1.94
N TYR A 261 -5.78 -7.80 -2.06
CA TYR A 261 -5.93 -6.94 -0.90
C TYR A 261 -7.08 -7.42 -0.02
N HIS A 262 -6.77 -7.83 1.19
CA HIS A 262 -7.72 -8.21 2.22
C HIS A 262 -7.64 -7.21 3.39
N PHE A 263 -8.73 -6.50 3.63
CA PHE A 263 -8.81 -5.48 4.69
C PHE A 263 -9.37 -6.03 6.00
N VAL A 264 -9.98 -7.22 5.95
CA VAL A 264 -10.53 -7.97 7.10
C VAL A 264 -10.18 -9.43 6.89
N GLU A 265 -10.11 -10.19 7.98
CA GLU A 265 -9.96 -11.64 7.91
C GLU A 265 -11.09 -12.31 7.12
N ASN A 266 -10.74 -13.29 6.31
CA ASN A 266 -11.67 -14.06 5.47
C ASN A 266 -12.49 -13.22 4.48
N SER A 267 -12.11 -11.96 4.22
CA SER A 267 -12.78 -11.16 3.19
C SER A 267 -12.41 -11.62 1.79
N ILE A 268 -13.22 -11.22 0.81
CA ILE A 268 -12.87 -11.36 -0.61
C ILE A 268 -11.63 -10.53 -0.93
N GLY A 269 -10.90 -10.94 -1.96
CA GLY A 269 -9.80 -10.14 -2.53
C GLY A 269 -10.33 -8.89 -3.22
N ILE A 270 -9.63 -7.78 -3.05
CA ILE A 270 -9.94 -6.51 -3.70
C ILE A 270 -8.80 -6.16 -4.65
N TYR A 271 -9.14 -5.91 -5.91
CA TYR A 271 -8.20 -5.45 -6.92
C TYR A 271 -7.81 -3.99 -6.71
N ASN A 272 -6.55 -3.68 -6.97
CA ASN A 272 -6.11 -2.30 -7.05
C ASN A 272 -6.73 -1.63 -8.27
N PRO A 273 -7.59 -0.59 -8.09
CA PRO A 273 -8.31 0.02 -9.22
C PRO A 273 -7.37 0.66 -10.24
N PHE A 274 -6.29 1.30 -9.76
CA PHE A 274 -5.39 2.04 -10.64
C PHE A 274 -4.66 1.13 -11.62
N SER A 275 -4.10 0.02 -11.14
CA SER A 275 -3.40 -0.95 -12.00
C SER A 275 -4.35 -1.67 -12.92
N LEU A 276 -5.51 -2.09 -12.40
CA LEU A 276 -6.55 -2.77 -13.17
C LEU A 276 -7.05 -1.90 -14.33
N LEU A 277 -7.46 -0.66 -14.05
CA LEU A 277 -7.98 0.27 -15.07
C LEU A 277 -6.92 0.65 -16.12
N ASN A 278 -5.65 0.82 -15.70
CA ASN A 278 -4.56 1.05 -16.64
C ASN A 278 -4.31 -0.15 -17.56
N THR A 279 -4.46 -1.38 -17.05
CA THR A 279 -4.33 -2.60 -17.86
C THR A 279 -5.39 -2.63 -18.96
N PHE A 280 -6.65 -2.34 -18.64
CA PHE A 280 -7.71 -2.26 -19.63
C PHE A 280 -7.54 -1.07 -20.58
N TYR A 281 -7.16 0.10 -20.07
CA TYR A 281 -6.92 1.27 -20.92
C TYR A 281 -5.80 1.05 -21.93
N LYS A 282 -4.66 0.47 -21.49
CA LYS A 282 -3.51 0.20 -22.35
C LYS A 282 -3.57 -1.14 -23.04
N MET A 283 -4.51 -2.01 -22.66
CA MET A 283 -4.59 -3.42 -23.08
C MET A 283 -3.26 -4.16 -22.90
N LYS A 284 -2.61 -3.93 -21.76
CA LYS A 284 -1.28 -4.48 -21.46
C LYS A 284 -1.10 -4.60 -19.95
N PHE A 285 -0.56 -5.74 -19.50
CA PHE A 285 -0.10 -5.92 -18.13
C PHE A 285 1.12 -5.05 -17.82
N GLY A 286 1.22 -4.52 -16.59
CA GLY A 286 2.33 -3.69 -16.17
C GLY A 286 2.27 -3.32 -14.69
N SER A 287 3.35 -2.74 -14.18
CA SER A 287 3.47 -2.31 -12.78
C SER A 287 3.06 -0.83 -12.65
N TYR A 288 1.76 -0.57 -12.65
CA TYR A 288 1.25 0.81 -12.72
C TYR A 288 1.15 1.50 -11.35
N TRP A 289 0.71 0.77 -10.32
CA TRP A 289 0.55 1.35 -8.98
C TRP A 289 1.90 1.76 -8.39
N PHE A 290 2.90 0.91 -8.57
CA PHE A 290 4.23 1.13 -8.02
C PHE A 290 4.92 2.35 -8.65
N GLU A 291 4.73 2.59 -9.94
CA GLU A 291 5.25 3.75 -10.67
C GLU A 291 4.72 5.09 -10.15
N THR A 292 3.59 5.12 -9.43
CA THR A 292 3.02 6.37 -8.88
C THR A 292 3.80 6.97 -7.71
N GLY A 293 4.90 6.39 -7.33
CA GLY A 293 5.82 6.85 -6.29
C GLY A 293 5.83 5.96 -5.06
N THR A 294 7.01 5.48 -4.70
CA THR A 294 7.23 4.74 -3.45
C THR A 294 7.75 5.69 -2.40
N PRO A 295 7.20 5.69 -1.19
CA PRO A 295 7.65 6.59 -0.15
C PRO A 295 9.06 6.25 0.32
N THR A 296 10.02 7.14 0.09
CA THR A 296 11.42 7.00 0.57
C THR A 296 11.50 6.78 2.08
N TYR A 297 10.56 7.35 2.83
CA TYR A 297 10.50 7.17 4.28
C TYR A 297 10.35 5.70 4.72
N LEU A 298 9.74 4.83 3.91
CA LEU A 298 9.64 3.39 4.23
C LEU A 298 11.02 2.73 4.27
N VAL A 299 11.88 3.06 3.32
CA VAL A 299 13.25 2.53 3.29
C VAL A 299 14.06 3.04 4.50
N GLU A 300 13.93 4.33 4.81
CA GLU A 300 14.56 4.89 6.00
C GLU A 300 14.07 4.21 7.28
N LEU A 301 12.77 3.92 7.36
CA LEU A 301 12.18 3.24 8.50
C LEU A 301 12.70 1.81 8.63
N LEU A 302 12.78 1.05 7.53
CA LEU A 302 13.35 -0.30 7.49
C LEU A 302 14.83 -0.31 7.92
N LYS A 303 15.61 0.65 7.43
CA LYS A 303 17.03 0.80 7.81
C LYS A 303 17.20 1.20 9.28
N LYS A 304 16.44 2.19 9.76
CA LYS A 304 16.51 2.66 11.17
C LYS A 304 16.10 1.57 12.16
N SER A 305 15.15 0.71 11.78
CA SER A 305 14.69 -0.41 12.61
C SER A 305 15.58 -1.64 12.56
N ASN A 306 16.61 -1.66 11.69
CA ASN A 306 17.38 -2.88 11.39
C ASN A 306 16.44 -4.07 11.06
N TYR A 307 15.43 -3.83 10.20
CA TYR A 307 14.41 -4.83 9.92
C TYR A 307 14.97 -5.97 9.06
N ASN A 308 14.69 -7.21 9.47
CA ASN A 308 14.99 -8.39 8.66
C ASN A 308 13.94 -8.56 7.57
N LEU A 309 14.29 -8.27 6.31
CA LEU A 309 13.37 -8.32 5.17
C LEU A 309 12.79 -9.73 4.91
N GLN A 310 13.46 -10.77 5.35
CA GLN A 310 12.96 -12.15 5.21
C GLN A 310 11.65 -12.36 5.96
N ARG A 311 11.46 -11.66 7.08
CA ARG A 311 10.23 -11.73 7.90
C ARG A 311 9.01 -11.16 7.19
N ILE A 312 9.21 -10.25 6.22
CA ILE A 312 8.11 -9.51 5.59
C ILE A 312 7.08 -10.42 4.90
N THR A 313 7.49 -11.63 4.47
CA THR A 313 6.61 -12.60 3.84
C THR A 313 5.85 -13.50 4.81
N HIS A 314 6.19 -13.46 6.09
CA HIS A 314 5.65 -14.29 7.17
C HIS A 314 5.46 -13.50 8.47
N GLU A 315 5.20 -12.21 8.36
CA GLU A 315 5.05 -11.35 9.54
C GLU A 315 3.73 -11.66 10.24
N GLU A 316 3.81 -11.85 11.56
CA GLU A 316 2.66 -12.04 12.43
C GLU A 316 2.55 -10.85 13.38
N THR A 317 1.33 -10.37 13.58
CA THR A 317 1.08 -9.19 14.41
C THR A 317 -0.35 -9.18 14.93
N ASP A 318 -0.61 -8.44 16.00
CA ASP A 318 -1.94 -8.26 16.54
C ASP A 318 -2.67 -7.03 15.96
N ALA A 319 -3.97 -6.91 16.27
CA ALA A 319 -4.80 -5.81 15.81
C ALA A 319 -4.35 -4.45 16.35
N ASP A 320 -3.82 -4.41 17.57
CA ASP A 320 -3.41 -3.16 18.21
C ASP A 320 -2.16 -2.61 17.50
N VAL A 321 -1.22 -3.47 17.14
CA VAL A 321 -0.05 -3.10 16.33
C VAL A 321 -0.47 -2.63 14.96
N LEU A 322 -1.39 -3.34 14.27
CA LEU A 322 -1.87 -2.92 12.93
C LEU A 322 -2.59 -1.57 12.95
N ASN A 323 -3.24 -1.23 14.07
CA ASN A 323 -3.99 0.01 14.23
C ASN A 323 -3.18 1.16 14.81
N SER A 324 -1.98 0.89 15.36
CA SER A 324 -1.13 1.90 15.99
C SER A 324 0.03 2.28 15.09
N ILE A 325 0.08 3.53 14.64
CA ILE A 325 1.32 4.13 14.15
C ILE A 325 1.66 5.25 15.09
N ASP A 326 2.66 5.02 15.94
CA ASP A 326 3.29 6.06 16.76
C ASP A 326 4.61 6.49 16.12
N SER A 327 4.90 7.78 16.17
CA SER A 327 6.16 8.38 15.73
C SER A 327 7.40 7.82 16.43
N THR A 328 7.22 7.25 17.60
CA THR A 328 8.27 6.62 18.41
C THR A 328 8.45 5.13 18.13
N SER A 329 7.51 4.51 17.39
CA SER A 329 7.57 3.09 17.08
C SER A 329 8.71 2.78 16.11
N ARG A 330 9.60 1.88 16.54
CA ARG A 330 10.65 1.32 15.67
C ARG A 330 10.13 0.19 14.77
N ASN A 331 8.87 -0.20 14.91
CA ASN A 331 8.27 -1.26 14.11
C ASN A 331 7.77 -0.68 12.76
N PRO A 332 8.33 -1.08 11.61
CA PRO A 332 7.92 -0.57 10.30
C PRO A 332 6.61 -1.20 9.79
N ILE A 333 6.18 -2.33 10.36
CA ILE A 333 5.08 -3.16 9.85
C ILE A 333 3.74 -2.42 9.75
N PRO A 334 3.29 -1.65 10.77
CA PRO A 334 2.02 -0.92 10.66
C PRO A 334 1.99 0.04 9.46
N VAL A 335 3.10 0.76 9.23
CA VAL A 335 3.22 1.70 8.12
C VAL A 335 3.24 0.98 6.78
N ILE A 336 3.98 -0.13 6.66
CA ILE A 336 4.09 -0.93 5.44
C ILE A 336 2.72 -1.53 5.09
N TYR A 337 2.00 -2.09 6.08
CA TYR A 337 0.66 -2.65 5.91
C TYR A 337 -0.35 -1.57 5.48
N GLN A 338 -0.47 -0.49 6.23
CA GLN A 338 -1.46 0.55 5.95
C GLN A 338 -1.18 1.29 4.63
N SER A 339 0.10 1.41 4.24
CA SER A 339 0.48 1.94 2.93
C SER A 339 0.16 1.00 1.75
N GLY A 340 -0.27 -0.24 2.02
CA GLY A 340 -0.72 -1.21 1.01
C GLY A 340 0.38 -2.08 0.42
N TYR A 341 1.56 -2.13 1.03
CA TYR A 341 2.60 -3.08 0.61
C TYR A 341 2.41 -4.46 1.22
N LEU A 342 1.73 -4.54 2.36
CA LEU A 342 1.28 -5.80 2.95
C LEU A 342 -0.25 -5.82 3.08
N THR A 343 -0.78 -7.02 3.17
CA THR A 343 -2.20 -7.28 3.39
C THR A 343 -2.38 -8.45 4.35
N ILE A 344 -3.60 -8.65 4.86
CA ILE A 344 -3.96 -9.79 5.70
C ILE A 344 -3.99 -11.05 4.83
N LYS A 345 -3.20 -12.06 5.15
CA LYS A 345 -3.18 -13.39 4.50
C LYS A 345 -3.81 -14.49 5.37
N GLY A 346 -4.09 -14.20 6.61
CA GLY A 346 -4.76 -15.12 7.53
C GLY A 346 -4.88 -14.55 8.92
N PHE A 347 -5.71 -15.21 9.72
CA PHE A 347 -5.95 -14.83 11.11
C PHE A 347 -5.94 -16.08 11.99
N ASP A 348 -5.16 -16.05 13.06
CA ASP A 348 -5.16 -17.06 14.10
C ASP A 348 -6.15 -16.65 15.19
N LYS A 349 -7.25 -17.41 15.29
CA LYS A 349 -8.32 -17.12 16.25
C LYS A 349 -7.93 -17.42 17.70
N GLU A 350 -6.99 -18.36 17.91
CA GLU A 350 -6.55 -18.74 19.25
C GLU A 350 -5.70 -17.64 19.90
N PHE A 351 -4.79 -17.05 19.11
CA PHE A 351 -3.87 -16.01 19.58
C PHE A 351 -4.31 -14.59 19.21
N GLY A 352 -5.34 -14.43 18.39
CA GLY A 352 -5.80 -13.12 17.92
C GLY A 352 -4.79 -12.40 17.00
N THR A 353 -3.94 -13.16 16.29
CA THR A 353 -2.88 -12.61 15.45
C THR A 353 -3.19 -12.70 13.96
N TYR A 354 -2.79 -11.68 13.21
CA TYR A 354 -2.87 -11.62 11.76
C TYR A 354 -1.55 -12.05 11.13
N ARG A 355 -1.62 -12.90 10.12
CA ARG A 355 -0.50 -13.17 9.22
C ARG A 355 -0.56 -12.19 8.05
N LEU A 356 0.56 -11.53 7.79
CA LEU A 356 0.69 -10.57 6.71
C LEU A 356 1.56 -11.12 5.58
N GLY A 357 1.36 -10.57 4.38
CA GLY A 357 2.17 -10.86 3.20
C GLY A 357 1.87 -9.86 2.10
N PHE A 358 2.61 -9.92 1.00
CA PHE A 358 2.34 -9.08 -0.17
C PHE A 358 0.95 -9.39 -0.75
N PRO A 359 0.17 -8.37 -1.16
CA PRO A 359 -1.14 -8.61 -1.74
C PRO A 359 -1.04 -9.41 -3.04
N ASN A 360 -0.14 -9.04 -3.94
CA ASN A 360 -0.02 -9.58 -5.28
C ASN A 360 1.39 -9.42 -5.85
N ARG A 361 1.60 -9.96 -7.06
CA ARG A 361 2.89 -9.96 -7.74
C ARG A 361 3.39 -8.55 -8.08
N GLU A 362 2.51 -7.63 -8.51
CA GLU A 362 2.92 -6.25 -8.80
C GLU A 362 3.59 -5.58 -7.60
N VAL A 363 2.97 -5.73 -6.44
CA VAL A 363 3.45 -5.09 -5.21
C VAL A 363 4.72 -5.76 -4.70
N GLU A 364 4.77 -7.09 -4.70
CA GLU A 364 5.96 -7.85 -4.26
C GLU A 364 7.16 -7.52 -5.14
N GLU A 365 7.02 -7.66 -6.45
CA GLU A 365 8.09 -7.40 -7.41
C GLU A 365 8.56 -5.94 -7.36
N GLY A 366 7.60 -5.00 -7.36
CA GLY A 366 7.89 -3.58 -7.29
C GLY A 366 8.60 -3.19 -6.01
N PHE A 367 8.14 -3.70 -4.85
CA PHE A 367 8.75 -3.40 -3.55
C PHE A 367 10.19 -3.91 -3.46
N VAL A 368 10.43 -5.15 -3.87
CA VAL A 368 11.77 -5.75 -3.84
C VAL A 368 12.72 -5.05 -4.83
N LYS A 369 12.26 -4.73 -6.04
CA LYS A 369 13.02 -3.93 -7.02
C LYS A 369 13.40 -2.55 -6.46
N TYR A 370 12.46 -1.91 -5.78
CA TYR A 370 12.68 -0.59 -5.19
C TYR A 370 13.73 -0.62 -4.07
N LEU A 371 13.78 -1.70 -3.28
CA LEU A 371 14.75 -1.83 -2.19
C LEU A 371 16.17 -2.03 -2.70
N LEU A 372 16.39 -2.64 -3.85
CA LEU A 372 17.71 -3.05 -4.33
C LEU A 372 18.75 -1.92 -4.31
N PRO A 373 18.50 -0.72 -4.87
CA PRO A 373 19.47 0.38 -4.86
C PRO A 373 19.83 0.92 -3.47
N PHE A 374 18.95 0.69 -2.49
CA PHE A 374 19.18 1.16 -1.11
C PHE A 374 19.98 0.19 -0.26
N TYR A 375 20.03 -1.07 -0.67
CA TYR A 375 20.79 -2.13 0.01
C TYR A 375 22.06 -2.53 -0.74
N THR A 376 22.25 -2.03 -1.97
CA THR A 376 23.42 -2.29 -2.82
C THR A 376 23.90 -0.97 -3.42
N ASN A 377 25.11 -0.96 -3.99
CA ASN A 377 25.62 0.22 -4.72
C ASN A 377 25.17 0.25 -6.19
N ILE A 378 24.13 -0.51 -6.55
CA ILE A 378 23.62 -0.57 -7.91
C ILE A 378 22.61 0.54 -8.12
N ASP A 379 22.83 1.36 -9.14
CA ASP A 379 21.88 2.39 -9.55
C ASP A 379 20.54 1.77 -9.95
N ALA A 380 19.45 2.48 -9.65
CA ALA A 380 18.09 2.06 -10.00
C ALA A 380 17.93 1.79 -11.51
N ILE A 381 18.62 2.53 -12.36
CA ILE A 381 18.61 2.36 -13.82
C ILE A 381 19.32 1.05 -14.24
N GLU A 382 20.36 0.65 -13.52
CA GLU A 382 21.12 -0.56 -13.81
C GLU A 382 20.51 -1.84 -13.21
N SER A 383 19.73 -1.72 -12.16
CA SER A 383 19.15 -2.84 -11.43
C SER A 383 18.46 -3.89 -12.32
N PRO A 384 17.57 -3.53 -13.29
CA PRO A 384 16.93 -4.52 -14.15
C PRO A 384 17.92 -5.31 -15.03
N PHE A 385 18.99 -4.65 -15.47
CA PHE A 385 20.05 -5.30 -16.31
C PHE A 385 20.87 -6.29 -15.49
N GLN A 386 21.16 -5.96 -14.22
CA GLN A 386 21.87 -6.86 -13.33
C GLN A 386 21.04 -8.12 -13.02
N ILE A 387 19.75 -7.96 -12.71
CA ILE A 387 18.86 -9.11 -12.48
C ILE A 387 18.74 -9.98 -13.74
N ARG A 388 18.60 -9.36 -14.92
CA ARG A 388 18.58 -10.11 -16.19
C ARG A 388 19.86 -10.93 -16.40
N LYS A 389 21.02 -10.41 -16.03
CA LYS A 389 22.29 -11.12 -16.12
C LYS A 389 22.31 -12.32 -15.16
N PHE A 390 21.89 -12.14 -13.90
CA PHE A 390 21.74 -13.24 -12.94
C PHE A 390 20.85 -14.37 -13.49
N VAL A 391 19.69 -14.00 -14.05
CA VAL A 391 18.77 -14.99 -14.64
C VAL A 391 19.40 -15.71 -15.81
N ALA A 392 20.14 -15.00 -16.69
CA ALA A 392 20.84 -15.61 -17.83
C ALA A 392 21.94 -16.58 -17.38
N GLU A 393 22.73 -16.21 -16.38
CA GLU A 393 23.81 -17.02 -15.80
C GLU A 393 23.23 -18.31 -15.16
N VAL A 394 22.15 -18.20 -14.40
CA VAL A 394 21.47 -19.36 -13.80
C VAL A 394 20.89 -20.28 -14.88
N ARG A 395 20.28 -19.72 -15.94
CA ARG A 395 19.71 -20.51 -17.04
C ARG A 395 20.76 -21.20 -17.92
N SER A 396 21.94 -20.60 -18.07
CA SER A 396 23.04 -21.14 -18.86
C SER A 396 23.93 -22.13 -18.11
N GLY A 397 23.82 -22.23 -16.81
CA GLY A 397 24.70 -23.07 -16.00
C GLY A 397 26.03 -22.40 -15.64
N ASP A 398 26.17 -21.07 -15.84
CA ASP A 398 27.38 -20.32 -15.53
C ASP A 398 27.37 -19.85 -14.07
N TYR A 399 27.56 -20.81 -13.16
CA TYR A 399 27.58 -20.53 -11.72
C TYR A 399 28.77 -19.64 -11.31
N ASP A 400 29.91 -19.71 -11.99
CA ASP A 400 31.08 -18.87 -11.69
C ASP A 400 30.80 -17.40 -11.97
N ALA A 401 30.13 -17.09 -13.08
CA ALA A 401 29.71 -15.73 -13.39
C ALA A 401 28.66 -15.24 -12.39
N PHE A 402 27.69 -16.08 -12.03
CA PHE A 402 26.67 -15.80 -11.03
C PHE A 402 27.30 -15.40 -9.68
N PHE A 403 28.23 -16.20 -9.15
CA PHE A 403 28.86 -15.90 -7.86
C PHE A 403 29.79 -14.68 -7.93
N ARG A 404 30.54 -14.48 -9.01
CA ARG A 404 31.35 -13.26 -9.20
C ARG A 404 30.46 -12.00 -9.22
N ARG A 405 29.29 -12.07 -9.84
CA ARG A 405 28.32 -10.97 -9.83
C ARG A 405 27.77 -10.74 -8.43
N LEU A 406 27.39 -11.81 -7.73
CA LEU A 406 26.91 -11.71 -6.35
C LEU A 406 27.98 -11.09 -5.44
N GLN A 407 29.25 -11.46 -5.62
CA GLN A 407 30.38 -10.83 -4.92
C GLN A 407 30.47 -9.33 -5.18
N SER A 408 30.26 -8.88 -6.44
CA SER A 408 30.32 -7.47 -6.78
C SER A 408 29.25 -6.63 -6.04
N PHE A 409 28.14 -7.22 -5.66
CA PHE A 409 27.07 -6.53 -4.90
C PHE A 409 27.49 -6.25 -3.45
N PHE A 410 28.43 -7.01 -2.93
CA PHE A 410 28.94 -6.85 -1.57
C PHE A 410 30.27 -6.09 -1.50
N ALA A 411 31.05 -6.05 -2.59
CA ALA A 411 32.42 -5.51 -2.61
C ALA A 411 32.49 -4.04 -2.20
N ASP A 412 31.47 -3.26 -2.53
CA ASP A 412 31.43 -1.82 -2.27
C ASP A 412 30.51 -1.45 -1.07
N THR A 413 30.19 -2.42 -0.21
CA THR A 413 29.37 -2.15 0.98
C THR A 413 30.18 -1.28 1.95
N PRO A 414 29.71 -0.08 2.30
CA PRO A 414 30.43 0.79 3.25
C PRO A 414 30.28 0.24 4.67
N TYR A 415 31.23 -0.59 5.08
CA TYR A 415 31.22 -1.27 6.39
C TYR A 415 31.01 -0.34 7.59
N GLU A 416 31.48 0.90 7.50
CA GLU A 416 31.35 1.92 8.53
C GLU A 416 29.90 2.40 8.74
N LEU A 417 29.04 2.26 7.72
CA LEU A 417 27.63 2.71 7.75
C LEU A 417 26.64 1.60 8.11
N VAL A 418 27.10 0.36 8.14
CA VAL A 418 26.21 -0.81 8.39
C VAL A 418 26.39 -1.24 9.85
N ARG A 419 25.32 -1.08 10.65
CA ARG A 419 25.34 -1.44 12.08
C ARG A 419 25.40 -2.96 12.32
N ASP A 420 24.81 -3.73 11.42
CA ASP A 420 24.74 -5.19 11.49
C ASP A 420 25.04 -5.73 10.09
N LEU A 421 26.28 -6.15 9.87
CA LEU A 421 26.76 -6.67 8.60
C LEU A 421 26.06 -7.97 8.20
N GLU A 422 25.81 -8.84 9.16
CA GLU A 422 25.13 -10.11 8.93
C GLU A 422 23.73 -9.89 8.39
N LEU A 423 22.95 -9.07 9.06
CA LEU A 423 21.58 -8.72 8.64
C LEU A 423 21.57 -8.00 7.28
N HIS A 424 22.56 -7.15 7.03
CA HIS A 424 22.70 -6.49 5.73
C HIS A 424 22.90 -7.52 4.61
N TYR A 425 23.81 -8.47 4.75
CA TYR A 425 24.03 -9.55 3.80
C TYR A 425 22.76 -10.39 3.59
N GLN A 426 22.08 -10.76 4.66
CA GLN A 426 20.82 -11.50 4.59
C GLN A 426 19.77 -10.72 3.78
N ASN A 427 19.63 -9.42 4.01
CA ASN A 427 18.69 -8.57 3.28
C ASN A 427 19.04 -8.44 1.80
N VAL A 428 20.32 -8.28 1.43
CA VAL A 428 20.75 -8.23 0.02
C VAL A 428 20.47 -9.56 -0.67
N LEU A 429 20.80 -10.68 -0.06
CA LEU A 429 20.53 -12.01 -0.60
C LEU A 429 19.02 -12.23 -0.79
N PHE A 430 18.20 -11.85 0.19
CA PHE A 430 16.75 -11.93 0.08
C PHE A 430 16.24 -11.15 -1.14
N ILE A 431 16.67 -9.88 -1.31
CA ILE A 431 16.27 -9.05 -2.45
C ILE A 431 16.66 -9.69 -3.78
N VAL A 432 17.93 -10.10 -3.93
CA VAL A 432 18.44 -10.70 -5.17
C VAL A 432 17.69 -11.98 -5.51
N PHE A 433 17.52 -12.89 -4.54
CA PHE A 433 16.88 -14.18 -4.79
C PHE A 433 15.37 -14.06 -5.02
N LYS A 434 14.71 -13.14 -4.35
CA LYS A 434 13.31 -12.83 -4.66
C LYS A 434 13.17 -12.33 -6.09
N LEU A 435 14.03 -11.41 -6.53
CA LEU A 435 14.01 -10.89 -7.91
C LEU A 435 14.30 -11.96 -8.95
N ILE A 436 15.24 -12.87 -8.69
CA ILE A 436 15.51 -14.01 -9.56
C ILE A 436 14.29 -14.95 -9.59
N GLY A 437 13.61 -15.13 -8.45
CA GLY A 437 12.44 -15.99 -8.27
C GLY A 437 11.25 -15.65 -9.17
N PHE A 438 11.14 -14.41 -9.66
CA PHE A 438 10.11 -14.04 -10.66
C PHE A 438 10.37 -14.61 -12.06
N TYR A 439 11.57 -15.10 -12.33
CA TYR A 439 11.99 -15.57 -13.65
C TYR A 439 12.40 -17.04 -13.68
N VAL A 440 12.74 -17.62 -12.52
CA VAL A 440 13.11 -19.03 -12.34
C VAL A 440 12.49 -19.55 -11.06
N LYS A 441 12.16 -20.85 -11.01
CA LYS A 441 11.59 -21.41 -9.78
C LYS A 441 12.64 -21.34 -8.66
N ALA A 442 12.31 -20.63 -7.57
CA ALA A 442 13.17 -20.45 -6.42
C ALA A 442 12.46 -20.88 -5.13
N GLU A 443 13.10 -21.72 -4.36
CA GLU A 443 12.68 -22.11 -3.01
C GLU A 443 13.73 -21.59 -2.02
N TYR A 444 13.28 -20.87 -1.01
CA TYR A 444 14.12 -20.14 -0.11
C TYR A 444 13.75 -20.45 1.33
N HIS A 445 14.72 -20.90 2.12
CA HIS A 445 14.55 -21.24 3.54
C HIS A 445 15.60 -20.55 4.38
N THR A 446 15.21 -20.11 5.56
CA THR A 446 16.11 -19.48 6.53
C THR A 446 16.05 -20.18 7.88
N SER A 447 17.20 -20.30 8.49
CA SER A 447 17.35 -20.69 9.90
C SER A 447 18.47 -19.86 10.53
N GLN A 448 18.65 -19.90 11.86
CA GLN A 448 19.68 -19.11 12.55
C GLN A 448 21.05 -19.20 11.86
N GLY A 449 21.54 -18.07 11.35
CA GLY A 449 22.85 -17.94 10.70
C GLY A 449 23.00 -18.63 9.35
N ARG A 450 21.89 -19.05 8.71
CA ARG A 450 21.92 -19.85 7.49
C ARG A 450 20.79 -19.49 6.52
N ILE A 451 21.13 -19.50 5.25
CA ILE A 451 20.19 -19.34 4.13
C ILE A 451 20.38 -20.53 3.19
N ASP A 452 19.30 -21.25 2.93
CA ASP A 452 19.22 -22.31 1.93
C ASP A 452 18.42 -21.83 0.75
N LEU A 453 18.96 -21.94 -0.45
CA LEU A 453 18.30 -21.56 -1.69
C LEU A 453 18.34 -22.73 -2.68
N VAL A 454 17.19 -23.06 -3.24
CA VAL A 454 17.10 -23.97 -4.38
C VAL A 454 16.57 -23.17 -5.57
N LEU A 455 17.38 -23.09 -6.65
CA LEU A 455 16.95 -22.54 -7.94
C LEU A 455 16.77 -23.70 -8.94
N GLN A 456 15.67 -23.66 -9.70
CA GLN A 456 15.36 -24.68 -10.68
C GLN A 456 15.09 -24.03 -12.03
N THR A 457 15.83 -24.46 -13.04
CA THR A 457 15.64 -24.09 -14.45
C THR A 457 15.24 -25.32 -15.26
N ASP A 458 15.03 -25.19 -16.55
CA ASP A 458 14.71 -26.31 -17.43
C ASP A 458 15.84 -27.37 -17.48
N HIS A 459 17.10 -26.98 -17.26
CA HIS A 459 18.28 -27.82 -17.41
C HIS A 459 19.08 -28.02 -16.14
N PHE A 460 18.94 -27.15 -15.15
CA PHE A 460 19.77 -27.10 -13.96
C PHE A 460 18.97 -26.99 -12.68
N ILE A 461 19.50 -27.59 -11.60
CA ILE A 461 19.06 -27.42 -10.23
C ILE A 461 20.25 -26.95 -9.41
N TYR A 462 20.11 -25.83 -8.73
CA TYR A 462 21.12 -25.28 -7.83
C TYR A 462 20.66 -25.43 -6.40
N VAL A 463 21.43 -26.13 -5.58
CA VAL A 463 21.23 -26.23 -4.13
C VAL A 463 22.35 -25.42 -3.49
N MET A 464 22.03 -24.29 -2.94
CA MET A 464 22.98 -23.33 -2.40
C MET A 464 22.77 -23.13 -0.91
N GLU A 465 23.84 -23.19 -0.15
CA GLU A 465 23.85 -22.84 1.28
C GLU A 465 24.76 -21.62 1.50
N PHE A 466 24.22 -20.59 2.15
CA PHE A 466 24.94 -19.38 2.52
C PHE A 466 25.14 -19.38 4.03
N LYS A 467 26.41 -19.39 4.47
CA LYS A 467 26.79 -19.31 5.88
C LYS A 467 27.49 -18.00 6.18
N LEU A 468 27.24 -17.51 7.37
CA LEU A 468 27.86 -16.29 7.88
C LEU A 468 29.15 -16.59 8.63
N GLU A 469 29.27 -17.77 9.25
CA GLU A 469 30.45 -18.25 9.96
C GLU A 469 30.72 -19.72 9.66
N GLY A 470 31.99 -20.15 9.65
CA GLY A 470 32.42 -21.54 9.47
C GLY A 470 33.35 -21.77 8.29
N THR A 471 33.62 -23.04 7.93
CA THR A 471 34.49 -23.42 6.78
C THR A 471 33.68 -24.02 5.62
N ALA A 472 34.25 -23.94 4.39
CA ALA A 472 33.63 -24.48 3.18
C ALA A 472 33.40 -25.99 3.26
N GLU A 473 34.33 -26.69 3.91
CA GLU A 473 34.29 -28.15 4.10
C GLU A 473 33.13 -28.55 5.02
N GLU A 474 32.94 -27.84 6.14
CA GLU A 474 31.85 -28.11 7.09
C GLU A 474 30.47 -27.90 6.45
N ALA A 475 30.34 -26.91 5.59
CA ALA A 475 29.07 -26.62 4.94
C ALA A 475 28.77 -27.59 3.78
N LEU A 476 29.75 -27.99 3.01
CA LEU A 476 29.62 -29.03 1.97
C LEU A 476 29.25 -30.39 2.60
N GLN A 477 29.85 -30.72 3.74
CA GLN A 477 29.53 -31.92 4.48
C GLN A 477 28.09 -31.87 4.98
N GLN A 478 27.62 -30.71 5.43
CA GLN A 478 26.26 -30.51 5.93
C GLN A 478 25.19 -30.60 4.83
N ILE A 479 25.45 -30.08 3.60
CA ILE A 479 24.57 -30.29 2.41
C ILE A 479 24.44 -31.79 2.12
N ASN A 480 25.54 -32.53 2.25
CA ASN A 480 25.54 -33.97 2.01
C ASN A 480 24.83 -34.73 3.15
N ASP A 481 25.04 -34.36 4.40
CA ASP A 481 24.48 -35.03 5.58
C ASP A 481 22.96 -34.78 5.72
N LYS A 482 22.47 -33.62 5.32
CA LYS A 482 21.04 -33.27 5.39
C LYS A 482 20.23 -33.71 4.15
N HIS A 483 20.88 -34.37 3.18
CA HIS A 483 20.21 -34.99 2.03
C HIS A 483 19.33 -34.05 1.17
N TYR A 484 19.55 -32.72 1.16
CA TYR A 484 18.77 -31.79 0.35
C TYR A 484 18.76 -32.12 -1.15
N ALA A 485 19.86 -32.69 -1.64
CA ALA A 485 19.93 -33.14 -3.03
C ALA A 485 19.21 -34.49 -3.28
N GLN A 486 18.84 -35.25 -2.24
CA GLN A 486 18.10 -36.51 -2.40
C GLN A 486 16.69 -36.28 -2.96
N ALA A 487 16.06 -35.15 -2.64
CA ALA A 487 14.77 -34.79 -3.21
C ALA A 487 14.80 -34.70 -4.73
N PHE A 488 15.98 -34.48 -5.30
CA PHE A 488 16.23 -34.38 -6.75
C PHE A 488 17.01 -35.57 -7.34
N ALA A 489 17.26 -36.63 -6.59
CA ALA A 489 18.07 -37.77 -7.02
C ALA A 489 17.52 -38.49 -8.27
N ALA A 490 16.20 -38.40 -8.49
CA ALA A 490 15.53 -38.93 -9.68
C ALA A 490 15.40 -37.94 -10.85
N ASP A 491 15.81 -36.67 -10.63
CA ASP A 491 15.72 -35.63 -11.65
C ASP A 491 16.85 -35.78 -12.67
N LYS A 492 16.52 -35.61 -13.95
CA LYS A 492 17.50 -35.77 -15.07
C LYS A 492 18.33 -34.50 -15.29
N ARG A 493 17.97 -33.38 -14.62
CA ARG A 493 18.70 -32.14 -14.76
C ARG A 493 20.03 -32.21 -14.02
N GLN A 494 20.98 -31.39 -14.43
CA GLN A 494 22.27 -31.29 -13.74
C GLN A 494 22.10 -30.56 -12.41
N ILE A 495 22.60 -31.18 -11.33
CA ILE A 495 22.50 -30.62 -9.97
C ILE A 495 23.83 -30.00 -9.58
N PHE A 496 23.81 -28.72 -9.23
CA PHE A 496 24.94 -28.00 -8.65
C PHE A 496 24.72 -27.85 -7.15
N LYS A 497 25.71 -28.25 -6.35
CA LYS A 497 25.76 -28.04 -4.90
C LYS A 497 26.82 -27.00 -4.59
N THR A 498 26.43 -25.92 -3.95
CA THR A 498 27.31 -24.78 -3.72
C THR A 498 27.15 -24.23 -2.32
N VAL A 499 28.27 -23.87 -1.72
CA VAL A 499 28.33 -23.16 -0.44
C VAL A 499 29.02 -21.83 -0.66
N SER A 500 28.46 -20.77 -0.11
CA SER A 500 29.05 -19.45 -0.12
C SER A 500 29.17 -18.89 1.28
N TYR A 501 30.27 -18.18 1.55
CA TYR A 501 30.52 -17.46 2.80
C TYR A 501 30.45 -15.97 2.58
N THR A 502 30.02 -15.22 3.59
CA THR A 502 29.92 -13.77 3.52
C THR A 502 31.29 -13.08 3.43
N HIS A 503 32.39 -13.75 3.83
CA HIS A 503 33.76 -13.31 3.60
C HIS A 503 34.28 -13.70 2.19
N LEU A 504 33.40 -13.81 1.20
CA LEU A 504 33.63 -13.80 -0.25
C LEU A 504 34.91 -14.47 -0.75
N THR A 505 35.17 -15.69 -0.31
CA THR A 505 36.06 -16.58 -1.03
C THR A 505 35.28 -17.28 -2.16
N LEU A 506 35.94 -17.56 -3.29
CA LEU A 506 35.33 -18.31 -4.41
C LEU A 506 34.73 -19.63 -3.90
N PRO A 507 33.53 -20.01 -4.37
CA PRO A 507 32.88 -21.22 -3.93
C PRO A 507 33.71 -22.47 -4.25
N THR A 508 33.84 -23.35 -3.29
CA THR A 508 34.33 -24.71 -3.51
C THR A 508 33.21 -25.56 -4.08
N THR A 509 33.36 -26.05 -5.31
CA THR A 509 32.39 -26.92 -5.94
C THR A 509 32.89 -28.36 -5.92
N SER A 510 32.06 -29.30 -5.47
CA SER A 510 32.22 -30.74 -5.79
C SER A 510 31.35 -31.07 -7.01
N ARG A 511 31.97 -31.60 -8.03
CA ARG A 511 31.27 -32.24 -9.15
C ARG A 511 30.74 -33.61 -8.76
#